data_de35ab5c3d64ff65472832bb4de331d7
#
_entry.id   de35ab5c3d64ff65472832bb4de331d7
#
_cell.length_a   1.000
_cell.length_b   1.000
_cell.length_c   1.000
_cell.angle_alpha   90.00
_cell.angle_beta   90.00
_cell.angle_gamma   90.00
#
_symmetry.space_group_name_H-M   'P 1'
#
loop_
_entity.id
_entity.type
_entity.pdbx_description
1 polymer ?
#
loop_
_entity_poly.entity_id
_entity_poly.type
_entity_poly.pdbx_seq_one_letter_code
_entity_poly.pdbx_strand_id
1 'polypeptide(L)'
;MVRLSFFLTAVERRISMSKYIPGNQKHLSLEDRIYIENELNKGETFKNIARFLCKDPTTISKEVRAHRLSDWYHKGTFYNAHNFCIHRFHCRKTNVCGKIILCDVKCTSCPTCNQTCKDFVKEQCKRLDKAPYVCNGCTKKINHCTIAQKYRYDARFADRKYREKLSGSRAGINMTKHELRKKDGIVSPLIEQGQSPYQIITNHPELDMSVRSLYTYLDQGLFTARNIDLKRKPGFKPRKCHKTQITNRTVFEKRLFSDFSE
;
A
#
# COMPACT_ATOMS: atom_id res chain seq x y z
N MET A 1 17.77 -34.47 -25.14
CA MET A 1 17.24 -34.77 -23.80
C MET A 1 17.85 -33.96 -22.64
N VAL A 2 18.56 -32.83 -22.85
CA VAL A 2 19.25 -32.08 -21.78
C VAL A 2 18.52 -30.79 -21.38
N ARG A 3 17.52 -30.32 -22.13
CA ARG A 3 16.81 -29.05 -21.86
C ARG A 3 15.62 -29.15 -20.91
N LEU A 4 15.08 -30.35 -20.62
CA LEU A 4 13.97 -30.49 -19.65
C LEU A 4 14.42 -30.53 -18.20
N SER A 5 15.65 -30.96 -17.89
CA SER A 5 16.13 -31.04 -16.52
C SER A 5 16.42 -29.68 -15.87
N PHE A 6 16.78 -28.65 -16.68
CA PHE A 6 17.07 -27.32 -16.15
C PHE A 6 15.81 -26.55 -15.73
N PHE A 7 14.67 -26.81 -16.36
CA PHE A 7 13.41 -26.16 -15.99
C PHE A 7 12.81 -26.73 -14.69
N LEU A 8 12.91 -28.04 -14.50
CA LEU A 8 12.45 -28.69 -13.27
C LEU A 8 13.27 -28.25 -12.04
N THR A 9 14.58 -28.15 -12.17
CA THR A 9 15.44 -27.70 -11.04
C THR A 9 15.23 -26.23 -10.65
N ALA A 10 14.85 -25.35 -11.59
CA ALA A 10 14.56 -23.95 -11.29
C ALA A 10 13.20 -23.78 -10.56
N VAL A 11 12.22 -24.61 -10.91
CA VAL A 11 10.92 -24.65 -10.23
C VAL A 11 11.05 -25.26 -8.83
N GLU A 12 11.79 -26.35 -8.69
CA GLU A 12 12.04 -26.99 -7.39
C GLU A 12 12.84 -26.10 -6.43
N ARG A 13 13.85 -25.36 -6.91
CA ARG A 13 14.59 -24.40 -6.08
C ARG A 13 13.72 -23.25 -5.58
N ARG A 14 12.74 -22.79 -6.36
CA ARG A 14 11.78 -21.76 -5.90
C ARG A 14 10.82 -22.30 -4.85
N ILE A 15 10.42 -23.55 -4.93
CA ILE A 15 9.52 -24.20 -3.96
C ILE A 15 10.24 -24.47 -2.64
N SER A 16 11.53 -24.75 -2.65
CA SER A 16 12.30 -25.03 -1.43
C SER A 16 12.72 -23.77 -0.66
N MET A 17 12.82 -22.60 -1.31
CA MET A 17 13.30 -21.36 -0.69
C MET A 17 12.21 -20.48 -0.09
N SER A 18 10.97 -20.60 -0.52
CA SER A 18 9.84 -19.93 0.10
C SER A 18 8.77 -20.98 0.40
N LYS A 19 8.24 -21.02 1.59
CA LYS A 19 7.07 -21.84 1.96
C LYS A 19 5.79 -21.34 1.27
N TYR A 20 5.93 -20.71 0.09
CA TYR A 20 4.86 -20.13 -0.67
C TYR A 20 4.09 -21.20 -1.42
N ILE A 21 2.83 -21.36 -1.09
CA ILE A 21 1.88 -22.26 -1.76
C ILE A 21 0.83 -21.37 -2.42
N PRO A 22 0.77 -21.31 -3.77
CA PRO A 22 -0.24 -20.54 -4.47
C PRO A 22 -1.67 -20.94 -4.04
N GLY A 23 -2.52 -19.93 -3.82
CA GLY A 23 -3.92 -20.16 -3.47
C GLY A 23 -4.20 -20.53 -2.01
N ASN A 24 -3.20 -20.77 -1.19
CA ASN A 24 -3.37 -21.10 0.22
C ASN A 24 -3.71 -19.88 1.09
N GLN A 25 -3.65 -18.68 0.55
CA GLN A 25 -3.88 -17.44 1.29
C GLN A 25 -5.20 -16.81 0.88
N LYS A 26 -5.93 -16.28 1.87
CA LYS A 26 -7.19 -15.56 1.65
C LYS A 26 -6.98 -14.29 0.81
N HIS A 27 -5.91 -13.57 1.07
CA HIS A 27 -5.54 -12.32 0.40
C HIS A 27 -4.29 -12.50 -0.46
N LEU A 28 -4.10 -11.62 -1.44
CA LEU A 28 -2.88 -11.59 -2.24
C LEU A 28 -1.70 -11.15 -1.38
N SER A 29 -0.61 -11.89 -1.44
CA SER A 29 0.68 -11.55 -0.85
C SER A 29 1.48 -10.59 -1.74
N LEU A 30 2.60 -10.07 -1.24
CA LEU A 30 3.54 -9.31 -2.06
C LEU A 30 4.10 -10.18 -3.20
N GLU A 31 4.38 -11.45 -2.95
CA GLU A 31 4.90 -12.40 -3.94
C GLU A 31 3.88 -12.66 -5.05
N ASP A 32 2.59 -12.82 -4.71
CA ASP A 32 1.50 -12.89 -5.69
C ASP A 32 1.46 -11.65 -6.59
N ARG A 33 1.62 -10.47 -5.99
CA ARG A 33 1.63 -9.19 -6.70
C ARG A 33 2.83 -9.05 -7.64
N ILE A 34 4.01 -9.49 -7.20
CA ILE A 34 5.22 -9.53 -8.04
C ILE A 34 5.01 -10.48 -9.21
N TYR A 35 4.41 -11.63 -8.99
CA TYR A 35 4.07 -12.55 -10.06
C TYR A 35 3.08 -11.91 -11.06
N ILE A 36 2.01 -11.28 -10.56
CA ILE A 36 1.05 -10.55 -11.41
C ILE A 36 1.77 -9.49 -12.26
N GLU A 37 2.64 -8.68 -11.66
CA GLU A 37 3.40 -7.66 -12.39
C GLU A 37 4.26 -8.25 -13.50
N ASN A 38 5.01 -9.31 -13.19
CA ASN A 38 5.90 -9.96 -14.15
C ASN A 38 5.13 -10.56 -15.34
N GLU A 39 4.01 -11.22 -15.07
CA GLU A 39 3.20 -11.82 -16.12
C GLU A 39 2.47 -10.76 -16.96
N LEU A 40 2.02 -9.67 -16.33
CA LEU A 40 1.48 -8.52 -17.07
C LEU A 40 2.51 -7.88 -18.00
N ASN A 41 3.77 -7.80 -17.56
CA ASN A 41 4.88 -7.27 -18.37
C ASN A 41 5.17 -8.17 -19.58
N LYS A 42 4.93 -9.48 -19.47
CA LYS A 42 5.00 -10.44 -20.60
C LYS A 42 3.77 -10.36 -21.51
N GLY A 43 2.69 -9.71 -21.06
CA GLY A 43 1.43 -9.61 -21.82
C GLY A 43 0.46 -10.76 -21.55
N GLU A 44 0.66 -11.52 -20.49
CA GLU A 44 -0.21 -12.64 -20.11
C GLU A 44 -1.61 -12.19 -19.73
N THR A 45 -2.57 -13.10 -19.94
CA THR A 45 -3.99 -12.86 -19.64
C THR A 45 -4.30 -13.07 -18.16
N PHE A 46 -5.31 -12.38 -17.64
CA PHE A 46 -5.77 -12.58 -16.26
C PHE A 46 -6.16 -14.03 -15.96
N LYS A 47 -6.68 -14.76 -16.97
CA LYS A 47 -7.03 -16.18 -16.84
C LYS A 47 -5.79 -17.04 -16.54
N ASN A 48 -4.69 -16.80 -17.25
CA ASN A 48 -3.45 -17.57 -17.06
C ASN A 48 -2.80 -17.22 -15.71
N ILE A 49 -2.75 -15.93 -15.35
CA ILE A 49 -2.24 -15.45 -14.06
C ILE A 49 -3.06 -16.07 -12.91
N ALA A 50 -4.38 -16.01 -13.01
CA ALA A 50 -5.28 -16.53 -11.98
C ALA A 50 -5.16 -18.05 -11.80
N ARG A 51 -4.98 -18.80 -12.92
CA ARG A 51 -4.77 -20.24 -12.85
C ARG A 51 -3.53 -20.60 -12.05
N PHE A 52 -2.42 -19.90 -12.25
CA PHE A 52 -1.19 -20.14 -11.50
C PHE A 52 -1.34 -19.80 -10.01
N LEU A 53 -2.00 -18.69 -9.70
CA LEU A 53 -2.21 -18.24 -8.33
C LEU A 53 -3.36 -18.96 -7.61
N CYS A 54 -4.04 -19.89 -8.26
CA CYS A 54 -5.25 -20.56 -7.77
C CYS A 54 -6.31 -19.54 -7.28
N LYS A 55 -6.49 -18.45 -8.03
CA LYS A 55 -7.46 -17.40 -7.78
C LYS A 55 -8.44 -17.28 -8.93
N ASP A 56 -9.55 -16.60 -8.69
CA ASP A 56 -10.48 -16.26 -9.76
C ASP A 56 -9.92 -15.10 -10.62
N PRO A 57 -10.08 -15.12 -11.96
CA PRO A 57 -9.65 -14.04 -12.85
C PRO A 57 -10.21 -12.67 -12.49
N THR A 58 -11.43 -12.63 -11.92
CA THR A 58 -12.03 -11.37 -11.47
C THR A 58 -11.30 -10.79 -10.28
N THR A 59 -10.68 -11.61 -9.43
CA THR A 59 -9.83 -11.14 -8.32
C THR A 59 -8.60 -10.41 -8.86
N ILE A 60 -7.94 -11.00 -9.87
CA ILE A 60 -6.78 -10.35 -10.51
C ILE A 60 -7.19 -9.04 -11.20
N SER A 61 -8.33 -9.07 -11.91
CA SER A 61 -8.87 -7.88 -12.56
C SER A 61 -9.17 -6.76 -11.56
N LYS A 62 -9.80 -7.07 -10.42
CA LYS A 62 -10.11 -6.11 -9.35
C LYS A 62 -8.82 -5.56 -8.73
N GLU A 63 -7.84 -6.41 -8.44
CA GLU A 63 -6.54 -6.03 -7.90
C GLU A 63 -5.83 -5.03 -8.81
N VAL A 64 -5.69 -5.36 -10.10
CA VAL A 64 -5.01 -4.51 -11.09
C VAL A 64 -5.73 -3.17 -11.25
N ARG A 65 -7.07 -3.17 -11.34
CA ARG A 65 -7.85 -1.93 -11.49
C ARG A 65 -7.78 -1.04 -10.25
N ALA A 66 -7.80 -1.64 -9.05
CA ALA A 66 -7.76 -0.90 -7.79
C ALA A 66 -6.40 -0.26 -7.51
N HIS A 67 -5.32 -0.91 -7.95
CA HIS A 67 -3.95 -0.52 -7.59
C HIS A 67 -3.11 -0.05 -8.78
N ARG A 68 -3.73 0.26 -9.93
CA ARG A 68 -3.02 0.85 -11.06
C ARG A 68 -2.50 2.24 -10.72
N LEU A 69 -1.24 2.50 -11.03
CA LEU A 69 -0.53 3.74 -10.80
C LEU A 69 -0.56 4.62 -12.05
N SER A 70 -1.01 5.87 -11.92
CA SER A 70 -1.08 6.83 -13.04
C SER A 70 0.17 7.70 -13.18
N ASP A 71 0.92 7.91 -12.10
CA ASP A 71 1.99 8.92 -12.01
C ASP A 71 3.40 8.31 -11.99
N TRP A 72 3.60 7.23 -12.72
CA TRP A 72 4.87 6.51 -12.73
C TRP A 72 5.93 7.04 -13.71
N TYR A 73 5.70 8.22 -14.25
CA TYR A 73 6.65 8.82 -15.21
C TYR A 73 7.94 9.24 -14.53
N HIS A 74 9.06 8.88 -15.15
CA HIS A 74 10.33 9.45 -14.79
C HIS A 74 10.37 10.93 -15.22
N LYS A 75 10.84 11.80 -14.33
CA LYS A 75 11.15 13.19 -14.67
C LYS A 75 12.06 13.20 -15.91
N GLY A 76 11.65 13.91 -16.95
CA GLY A 76 12.43 14.02 -18.20
C GLY A 76 11.92 13.18 -19.37
N THR A 77 10.90 12.34 -19.22
CA THR A 77 10.26 11.73 -20.38
C THR A 77 9.43 12.77 -21.12
N PHE A 78 9.55 12.79 -22.44
CA PHE A 78 8.88 13.72 -23.35
C PHE A 78 7.34 13.80 -23.19
N TYR A 79 6.75 12.89 -22.44
CA TYR A 79 5.31 12.72 -22.25
C TYR A 79 4.82 13.05 -20.84
N ASN A 80 5.46 13.96 -20.12
CA ASN A 80 4.91 14.59 -18.93
C ASN A 80 3.80 15.58 -19.33
N ALA A 81 2.85 15.12 -20.15
CA ALA A 81 1.73 15.92 -20.56
C ALA A 81 0.75 16.02 -19.39
N HIS A 82 0.64 17.20 -18.82
CA HIS A 82 -0.35 17.51 -17.80
C HIS A 82 -1.76 17.63 -18.40
N ASN A 83 -1.86 17.93 -19.69
CA ASN A 83 -3.12 18.05 -20.39
C ASN A 83 -3.52 16.73 -21.06
N PHE A 84 -4.68 16.21 -20.70
CA PHE A 84 -5.23 14.94 -21.20
C PHE A 84 -6.21 15.11 -22.37
N CYS A 85 -6.29 16.31 -22.95
CA CYS A 85 -7.17 16.58 -24.08
C CYS A 85 -6.65 15.96 -25.38
N ILE A 86 -7.53 15.37 -26.18
CA ILE A 86 -7.20 14.83 -27.51
C ILE A 86 -6.69 15.93 -28.45
N HIS A 87 -7.17 17.16 -28.28
CA HIS A 87 -6.82 18.31 -29.09
C HIS A 87 -5.52 19.01 -28.69
N ARG A 88 -4.84 18.58 -27.62
CA ARG A 88 -3.70 19.29 -27.01
C ARG A 88 -2.58 19.67 -27.99
N PHE A 89 -2.31 18.87 -29.01
CA PHE A 89 -1.24 19.14 -29.97
C PHE A 89 -1.57 20.22 -30.98
N HIS A 90 -2.86 20.41 -31.25
CA HIS A 90 -3.36 21.36 -32.26
C HIS A 90 -4.13 22.54 -31.66
N CYS A 91 -4.34 22.53 -30.36
CA CYS A 91 -5.08 23.57 -29.66
C CYS A 91 -4.26 24.86 -29.61
N ARG A 92 -4.84 25.93 -30.11
CA ARG A 92 -4.30 27.30 -30.08
C ARG A 92 -4.95 28.21 -29.03
N LYS A 93 -5.85 27.65 -28.21
CA LYS A 93 -6.54 28.42 -27.17
C LYS A 93 -5.57 28.78 -26.05
N THR A 94 -5.63 30.03 -25.61
CA THR A 94 -4.92 30.58 -24.46
C THR A 94 -5.93 31.09 -23.44
N ASN A 95 -5.50 31.22 -22.20
CA ASN A 95 -6.26 31.78 -21.08
C ASN A 95 -7.68 31.20 -20.88
N VAL A 96 -7.90 29.94 -21.20
CA VAL A 96 -9.22 29.27 -21.05
C VAL A 96 -9.72 29.25 -19.61
N CYS A 97 -8.80 29.28 -18.63
CA CYS A 97 -9.15 29.28 -17.22
C CYS A 97 -9.50 30.70 -16.67
N GLY A 98 -9.21 31.78 -17.40
CA GLY A 98 -9.46 33.14 -16.96
C GLY A 98 -8.73 33.57 -15.68
N LYS A 99 -7.78 32.78 -15.18
CA LYS A 99 -7.09 33.06 -13.92
C LYS A 99 -5.99 34.09 -14.04
N ILE A 100 -5.43 34.25 -15.22
CA ILE A 100 -4.33 35.16 -15.50
C ILE A 100 -4.70 35.95 -16.74
N ILE A 101 -4.56 37.27 -16.69
CA ILE A 101 -4.98 38.19 -17.78
C ILE A 101 -4.20 37.93 -19.08
N LEU A 102 -2.92 37.53 -18.96
CA LEU A 102 -2.04 37.17 -20.07
C LEU A 102 -1.45 35.77 -19.80
N CYS A 103 -2.12 34.74 -20.31
CA CYS A 103 -1.65 33.37 -20.19
C CYS A 103 -1.12 32.91 -21.55
N ASP A 104 0.21 32.84 -21.67
CA ASP A 104 0.92 32.32 -22.85
C ASP A 104 1.24 30.83 -22.77
N VAL A 105 0.79 30.16 -21.72
CA VAL A 105 1.06 28.73 -21.51
C VAL A 105 0.29 27.89 -22.53
N LYS A 106 1.01 27.09 -23.30
CA LYS A 106 0.41 26.15 -24.24
C LYS A 106 -0.45 25.13 -23.52
N CYS A 107 -1.61 24.78 -24.08
CA CYS A 107 -2.51 23.75 -23.54
C CYS A 107 -1.82 22.38 -23.28
N THR A 108 -0.80 22.05 -24.05
CA THR A 108 0.01 20.82 -23.86
C THR A 108 0.68 20.76 -22.48
N SER A 109 0.98 21.91 -21.89
CA SER A 109 1.69 22.03 -20.62
C SER A 109 0.79 22.43 -19.45
N CYS A 110 -0.49 22.73 -19.70
CA CYS A 110 -1.40 23.25 -18.69
C CYS A 110 -2.45 22.21 -18.25
N PRO A 111 -2.45 21.79 -16.97
CA PRO A 111 -3.44 20.86 -16.44
C PRO A 111 -4.81 21.51 -16.21
N THR A 112 -4.87 22.83 -16.07
CA THR A 112 -6.11 23.55 -15.74
C THR A 112 -7.17 23.40 -16.83
N CYS A 113 -6.76 23.29 -18.09
CA CYS A 113 -7.67 23.04 -19.21
C CYS A 113 -8.50 21.76 -19.06
N ASN A 114 -8.00 20.74 -18.35
CA ASN A 114 -8.72 19.49 -18.14
C ASN A 114 -10.06 19.68 -17.41
N GLN A 115 -10.19 20.75 -16.63
CA GLN A 115 -11.38 21.04 -15.81
C GLN A 115 -12.22 22.19 -16.35
N THR A 116 -11.59 23.16 -17.01
CA THR A 116 -12.26 24.44 -17.36
C THR A 116 -12.59 24.56 -18.83
N CYS A 117 -11.94 23.82 -19.72
CA CYS A 117 -12.17 23.93 -21.14
C CYS A 117 -13.49 23.27 -21.55
N LYS A 118 -14.39 24.01 -22.17
CA LYS A 118 -15.67 23.49 -22.69
C LYS A 118 -15.50 22.46 -23.80
N ASP A 119 -14.42 22.58 -24.59
CA ASP A 119 -14.09 21.63 -25.68
C ASP A 119 -13.13 20.53 -25.22
N PHE A 120 -13.02 20.32 -23.94
CA PHE A 120 -12.17 19.25 -23.41
C PHE A 120 -12.75 17.88 -23.75
N VAL A 121 -12.00 17.12 -24.54
CA VAL A 121 -12.29 15.71 -24.82
C VAL A 121 -11.12 14.89 -24.29
N LYS A 122 -11.40 14.06 -23.30
CA LYS A 122 -10.38 13.22 -22.68
C LYS A 122 -9.85 12.17 -23.65
N GLU A 123 -8.55 12.17 -23.89
CA GLU A 123 -7.89 11.12 -24.67
C GLU A 123 -7.85 9.80 -23.88
N GLN A 124 -8.34 8.73 -24.49
CA GLN A 124 -8.38 7.41 -23.88
C GLN A 124 -7.70 6.38 -24.78
N CYS A 125 -7.00 5.45 -24.15
CA CYS A 125 -6.45 4.29 -24.82
C CYS A 125 -7.41 3.11 -24.68
N LYS A 126 -7.86 2.54 -25.80
CA LYS A 126 -8.77 1.37 -25.82
C LYS A 126 -8.25 0.18 -24.98
N ARG A 127 -6.92 0.05 -24.82
CA ARG A 127 -6.30 -0.96 -23.96
C ARG A 127 -6.60 -0.74 -22.47
N LEU A 128 -6.78 0.53 -22.06
CA LEU A 128 -7.05 0.86 -20.66
C LEU A 128 -8.53 0.67 -20.27
N ASP A 129 -9.41 0.57 -21.27
CA ASP A 129 -10.83 0.31 -21.07
C ASP A 129 -11.13 -1.20 -20.96
N LYS A 130 -10.25 -2.02 -21.53
CA LYS A 130 -10.34 -3.48 -21.52
C LYS A 130 -9.17 -4.09 -20.73
N ALA A 131 -9.30 -5.36 -20.35
CA ALA A 131 -8.18 -6.10 -19.77
C ALA A 131 -6.93 -5.99 -20.66
N PRO A 132 -5.76 -5.72 -20.11
CA PRO A 132 -5.36 -5.74 -18.70
C PRO A 132 -5.52 -4.40 -17.96
N TYR A 133 -6.15 -3.35 -18.49
CA TYR A 133 -6.39 -2.02 -17.91
C TYR A 133 -5.12 -1.20 -17.57
N VAL A 134 -3.96 -1.70 -17.95
CA VAL A 134 -2.63 -1.13 -17.69
C VAL A 134 -1.74 -1.21 -18.93
N CYS A 135 -0.68 -0.42 -18.92
CA CYS A 135 0.29 -0.37 -20.01
C CYS A 135 1.38 -1.46 -19.90
N ASN A 136 1.37 -2.26 -18.83
CA ASN A 136 2.28 -3.41 -18.70
C ASN A 136 2.14 -4.34 -19.92
N GLY A 137 3.26 -4.79 -20.48
CA GLY A 137 3.26 -5.63 -21.68
C GLY A 137 2.65 -4.97 -22.94
N CYS A 138 2.60 -3.64 -23.00
CA CYS A 138 2.18 -2.94 -24.20
C CYS A 138 3.28 -3.02 -25.29
N THR A 139 2.89 -3.37 -26.51
CA THR A 139 3.82 -3.46 -27.65
C THR A 139 4.40 -2.11 -28.09
N LYS A 140 3.64 -1.03 -27.85
CA LYS A 140 4.13 0.32 -28.09
C LYS A 140 5.13 0.72 -27.00
N LYS A 141 6.35 1.05 -27.38
CA LYS A 141 7.32 1.61 -26.44
C LYS A 141 6.73 2.88 -25.81
N ILE A 142 7.01 3.07 -24.52
CA ILE A 142 6.51 4.23 -23.74
C ILE A 142 6.76 5.55 -24.46
N ASN A 143 7.95 5.71 -25.05
CA ASN A 143 8.37 6.93 -25.74
C ASN A 143 7.65 7.16 -27.07
N HIS A 144 7.06 6.13 -27.65
CA HIS A 144 6.30 6.24 -28.91
C HIS A 144 4.79 6.28 -28.70
N CYS A 145 4.33 6.17 -27.47
CA CYS A 145 2.92 6.24 -27.16
C CYS A 145 2.49 7.69 -26.94
N THR A 146 1.65 8.22 -27.79
CA THR A 146 1.14 9.60 -27.75
C THR A 146 0.14 9.83 -26.62
N ILE A 147 -0.47 8.76 -26.09
CA ILE A 147 -1.48 8.86 -25.02
C ILE A 147 -0.87 9.51 -23.78
N ALA A 148 -1.47 10.59 -23.31
CA ALA A 148 -0.97 11.33 -22.16
C ALA A 148 -1.16 10.56 -20.85
N GLN A 149 -2.35 10.01 -20.62
CA GLN A 149 -2.64 9.27 -19.41
C GLN A 149 -2.29 7.79 -19.58
N LYS A 150 -1.30 7.33 -18.84
CA LYS A 150 -0.84 5.95 -18.83
C LYS A 150 -1.04 5.36 -17.44
N TYR A 151 -1.21 4.05 -17.38
CA TYR A 151 -1.35 3.33 -16.12
C TYR A 151 -0.40 2.16 -16.09
N ARG A 152 0.21 1.93 -14.95
CA ARG A 152 1.06 0.76 -14.70
C ARG A 152 0.61 0.05 -13.44
N TYR A 153 0.68 -1.26 -13.43
CA TYR A 153 0.62 -2.04 -12.21
C TYR A 153 2.05 -2.24 -11.68
N ASP A 154 2.25 -1.88 -10.43
CA ASP A 154 3.50 -2.06 -9.69
C ASP A 154 3.17 -2.81 -8.40
N ALA A 155 3.82 -3.95 -8.19
CA ALA A 155 3.54 -4.86 -7.09
C ALA A 155 3.79 -4.24 -5.71
N ARG A 156 4.89 -3.49 -5.59
CA ARG A 156 5.26 -2.86 -4.31
C ARG A 156 4.33 -1.71 -3.95
N PHE A 157 3.94 -0.94 -4.95
CA PHE A 157 2.94 0.11 -4.77
C PHE A 157 1.59 -0.47 -4.37
N ALA A 158 1.15 -1.53 -5.04
CA ALA A 158 -0.11 -2.22 -4.74
C ALA A 158 -0.11 -2.80 -3.32
N ASP A 159 0.98 -3.44 -2.89
CA ASP A 159 1.12 -3.98 -1.55
C ASP A 159 1.11 -2.89 -0.48
N ARG A 160 1.82 -1.80 -0.71
CA ARG A 160 1.80 -0.64 0.19
C ARG A 160 0.39 -0.07 0.34
N LYS A 161 -0.32 0.15 -0.77
CA LYS A 161 -1.71 0.63 -0.75
C LYS A 161 -2.67 -0.33 -0.05
N TYR A 162 -2.49 -1.61 -0.25
CA TYR A 162 -3.26 -2.63 0.46
C TYR A 162 -3.00 -2.55 1.98
N ARG A 163 -1.74 -2.45 2.40
CA ARG A 163 -1.37 -2.34 3.83
C ARG A 163 -1.87 -1.04 4.45
N GLU A 164 -1.77 0.09 3.74
CA GLU A 164 -2.33 1.37 4.17
C GLU A 164 -3.84 1.25 4.41
N LYS A 165 -4.57 0.64 3.47
CA LYS A 165 -6.01 0.41 3.60
C LYS A 165 -6.34 -0.52 4.76
N LEU A 166 -5.57 -1.60 4.92
CA LEU A 166 -5.75 -2.56 6.01
C LEU A 166 -5.50 -1.92 7.38
N SER A 167 -4.43 -1.14 7.50
CA SER A 167 -4.11 -0.38 8.71
C SER A 167 -5.16 0.70 8.97
N GLY A 168 -5.53 1.49 7.95
CA GLY A 168 -6.52 2.54 8.07
C GLY A 168 -7.92 2.02 8.45
N SER A 169 -8.31 0.86 7.93
CA SER A 169 -9.60 0.24 8.29
C SER A 169 -9.65 -0.27 9.74
N ARG A 170 -8.50 -0.48 10.36
CA ARG A 170 -8.35 -0.89 11.76
C ARG A 170 -8.01 0.27 12.68
N ALA A 171 -7.76 1.45 12.13
CA ALA A 171 -7.50 2.66 12.90
C ALA A 171 -8.79 3.19 13.52
N GLY A 172 -8.66 3.77 14.69
CA GLY A 172 -9.80 4.33 15.42
C GLY A 172 -10.40 3.38 16.44
N ILE A 173 -11.55 3.75 16.93
CA ILE A 173 -12.30 3.03 17.95
C ILE A 173 -13.57 2.43 17.37
N ASN A 174 -13.89 1.20 17.80
CA ASN A 174 -15.11 0.51 17.37
C ASN A 174 -16.29 0.91 18.27
N MET A 175 -16.54 2.22 18.41
CA MET A 175 -17.69 2.75 19.12
C MET A 175 -18.06 4.15 18.63
N THR A 176 -19.31 4.52 18.84
CA THR A 176 -19.80 5.86 18.52
C THR A 176 -19.36 6.90 19.56
N LYS A 177 -19.40 8.19 19.19
CA LYS A 177 -19.10 9.26 20.15
C LYS A 177 -20.04 9.28 21.36
N HIS A 178 -21.28 8.84 21.18
CA HIS A 178 -22.25 8.76 22.26
C HIS A 178 -21.90 7.63 23.24
N GLU A 179 -21.55 6.46 22.73
CA GLU A 179 -21.10 5.33 23.56
C GLU A 179 -19.81 5.66 24.29
N LEU A 180 -18.88 6.34 23.62
CA LEU A 180 -17.64 6.79 24.26
C LEU A 180 -17.93 7.69 25.46
N ARG A 181 -18.81 8.69 25.30
CA ARG A 181 -19.21 9.57 26.42
C ARG A 181 -19.87 8.83 27.56
N LYS A 182 -20.75 7.86 27.24
CA LYS A 182 -21.37 7.00 28.24
C LYS A 182 -20.33 6.22 29.06
N LYS A 183 -19.39 5.59 28.37
CA LYS A 183 -18.31 4.82 28.99
C LYS A 183 -17.34 5.71 29.78
N ASP A 184 -17.05 6.90 29.26
CA ASP A 184 -16.23 7.90 29.96
C ASP A 184 -16.83 8.34 31.28
N GLY A 185 -18.14 8.55 31.32
CA GLY A 185 -18.85 8.89 32.56
C GLY A 185 -18.76 7.83 33.67
N ILE A 186 -18.48 6.57 33.30
CA ILE A 186 -18.24 5.48 34.26
C ILE A 186 -16.75 5.34 34.56
N VAL A 187 -15.93 5.28 33.53
CA VAL A 187 -14.52 4.91 33.63
C VAL A 187 -13.68 6.02 34.28
N SER A 188 -13.87 7.27 33.88
CA SER A 188 -13.00 8.36 34.37
C SER A 188 -13.13 8.60 35.86
N PRO A 189 -14.32 8.70 36.46
CA PRO A 189 -14.45 8.87 37.92
C PRO A 189 -13.88 7.70 38.72
N LEU A 190 -13.99 6.48 38.22
CA LEU A 190 -13.46 5.30 38.90
C LEU A 190 -11.94 5.23 38.88
N ILE A 191 -11.32 5.69 37.77
CA ILE A 191 -9.85 5.82 37.67
C ILE A 191 -9.36 6.90 38.64
N GLU A 192 -10.01 8.06 38.70
CA GLU A 192 -9.69 9.14 39.61
C GLU A 192 -9.80 8.71 41.09
N GLN A 193 -10.75 7.84 41.41
CA GLN A 193 -10.85 7.17 42.70
C GLN A 193 -9.75 6.12 42.96
N GLY A 194 -8.87 5.87 41.97
CA GLY A 194 -7.75 4.95 42.09
C GLY A 194 -8.05 3.50 41.82
N GLN A 195 -9.20 3.18 41.22
CA GLN A 195 -9.48 1.82 40.75
C GLN A 195 -8.59 1.46 39.55
N SER A 196 -8.19 0.20 39.50
CA SER A 196 -7.43 -0.29 38.35
C SER A 196 -8.36 -0.60 37.16
N PRO A 197 -7.88 -0.46 35.90
CA PRO A 197 -8.66 -0.84 34.72
C PRO A 197 -9.19 -2.25 34.76
N TYR A 198 -8.48 -3.18 35.38
CA TYR A 198 -8.95 -4.55 35.58
C TYR A 198 -10.18 -4.60 36.49
N GLN A 199 -10.13 -3.93 37.66
CA GLN A 199 -11.27 -3.87 38.58
C GLN A 199 -12.50 -3.22 37.95
N ILE A 200 -12.28 -2.13 37.21
CA ILE A 200 -13.38 -1.42 36.53
C ILE A 200 -14.08 -2.37 35.54
N ILE A 201 -13.34 -3.06 34.67
CA ILE A 201 -13.93 -3.98 33.69
C ILE A 201 -14.62 -5.18 34.37
N THR A 202 -14.06 -5.68 35.47
CA THR A 202 -14.63 -6.82 36.18
C THR A 202 -15.94 -6.45 36.88
N ASN A 203 -16.02 -5.24 37.47
CA ASN A 203 -17.18 -4.77 38.22
C ASN A 203 -18.28 -4.16 37.33
N HIS A 204 -17.92 -3.74 36.09
CA HIS A 204 -18.81 -3.08 35.15
C HIS A 204 -18.85 -3.81 33.80
N PRO A 205 -19.51 -4.98 33.75
CA PRO A 205 -19.66 -5.76 32.51
C PRO A 205 -20.41 -5.01 31.41
N GLU A 206 -21.23 -4.02 31.77
CA GLU A 206 -21.97 -3.15 30.85
C GLU A 206 -21.04 -2.32 29.94
N LEU A 207 -19.75 -2.19 30.28
CA LEU A 207 -18.78 -1.49 29.44
C LEU A 207 -18.45 -2.26 28.15
N ASP A 208 -18.71 -3.57 28.13
CA ASP A 208 -18.48 -4.45 26.97
C ASP A 208 -17.14 -4.12 26.24
N MET A 209 -16.05 -4.19 26.98
CA MET A 209 -14.71 -3.97 26.45
C MET A 209 -13.67 -4.79 27.21
N SER A 210 -12.56 -5.08 26.54
CA SER A 210 -11.44 -5.75 27.19
C SER A 210 -10.58 -4.77 28.01
N VAL A 211 -9.91 -5.29 29.02
CA VAL A 211 -8.93 -4.50 29.80
C VAL A 211 -7.85 -3.88 28.90
N ARG A 212 -7.42 -4.62 27.88
CA ARG A 212 -6.44 -4.11 26.90
C ARG A 212 -6.99 -2.96 26.07
N SER A 213 -8.25 -3.03 25.66
CA SER A 213 -8.92 -1.92 24.94
C SER A 213 -9.00 -0.69 25.81
N LEU A 214 -9.32 -0.83 27.10
CA LEU A 214 -9.37 0.29 28.03
C LEU A 214 -8.01 0.97 28.17
N TYR A 215 -6.92 0.21 28.34
CA TYR A 215 -5.57 0.79 28.35
C TYR A 215 -5.24 1.50 27.05
N THR A 216 -5.60 0.91 25.90
CA THR A 216 -5.34 1.51 24.58
C THR A 216 -6.09 2.84 24.43
N TYR A 217 -7.32 2.92 24.89
CA TYR A 217 -8.14 4.13 24.80
C TYR A 217 -7.65 5.24 25.75
N LEU A 218 -7.19 4.86 26.93
CA LEU A 218 -6.50 5.80 27.84
C LEU A 218 -5.19 6.33 27.24
N ASP A 219 -4.40 5.45 26.58
CA ASP A 219 -3.18 5.83 25.88
C ASP A 219 -3.43 6.82 24.75
N GLN A 220 -4.55 6.64 24.04
CA GLN A 220 -4.99 7.53 22.97
C GLN A 220 -5.64 8.82 23.45
N GLY A 221 -5.85 8.96 24.77
CA GLY A 221 -6.47 10.15 25.36
C GLY A 221 -7.95 10.30 24.97
N LEU A 222 -8.67 9.18 24.75
CA LEU A 222 -10.08 9.20 24.36
C LEU A 222 -11.03 9.43 25.52
N PHE A 223 -10.60 9.08 26.72
CA PHE A 223 -11.31 9.34 27.98
C PHE A 223 -10.83 10.64 28.63
N THR A 224 -11.63 11.18 29.53
CA THR A 224 -11.25 12.35 30.35
C THR A 224 -10.08 11.99 31.26
N ALA A 225 -10.14 10.81 31.91
CA ALA A 225 -9.00 10.24 32.65
C ALA A 225 -7.85 9.91 31.69
N ARG A 226 -6.64 10.14 32.14
CA ARG A 226 -5.42 9.92 31.38
C ARG A 226 -4.50 8.90 32.07
N ASN A 227 -3.45 8.51 31.35
CA ASN A 227 -2.46 7.57 31.87
C ASN A 227 -1.80 8.00 33.18
N ILE A 228 -1.72 9.31 33.45
CA ILE A 228 -1.15 9.84 34.69
C ILE A 228 -2.03 9.54 35.90
N ASP A 229 -3.33 9.41 35.68
CA ASP A 229 -4.32 9.14 36.74
C ASP A 229 -4.32 7.65 37.15
N LEU A 230 -3.63 6.79 36.38
CA LEU A 230 -3.49 5.39 36.69
C LEU A 230 -2.48 5.15 37.80
N LYS A 231 -2.93 4.51 38.89
CA LYS A 231 -2.14 4.24 40.11
C LYS A 231 -0.87 3.41 39.87
N ARG A 232 -0.79 2.63 38.80
CA ARG A 232 0.31 1.70 38.49
C ARG A 232 0.65 1.59 37.00
N LYS A 233 0.59 2.68 36.27
CA LYS A 233 1.16 2.62 34.93
C LYS A 233 2.68 2.78 35.03
N PRO A 234 3.46 1.73 34.93
CA PRO A 234 4.91 1.88 35.03
C PRO A 234 5.37 2.67 33.80
N GLY A 235 6.10 3.74 34.06
CA GLY A 235 6.82 4.50 33.05
C GLY A 235 8.03 3.77 32.49
N PHE A 236 7.88 2.47 32.17
CA PHE A 236 8.95 1.70 31.60
C PHE A 236 9.18 2.17 30.16
N LYS A 237 10.35 2.71 29.91
CA LYS A 237 10.85 2.81 28.55
C LYS A 237 10.82 1.39 27.93
N PRO A 238 10.18 1.22 26.77
CA PRO A 238 10.22 -0.07 26.11
C PRO A 238 11.69 -0.47 25.98
N ARG A 239 12.03 -1.66 26.49
CA ARG A 239 13.37 -2.21 26.29
C ARG A 239 13.62 -2.20 24.79
N LYS A 240 14.59 -1.41 24.35
CA LYS A 240 15.09 -1.55 22.99
C LYS A 240 15.59 -3.00 22.91
N CYS A 241 14.85 -3.85 22.19
CA CYS A 241 15.41 -5.11 21.77
C CYS A 241 16.63 -4.75 20.93
N HIS A 242 17.81 -4.84 21.52
CA HIS A 242 19.00 -4.92 20.72
C HIS A 242 18.80 -6.14 19.83
N LYS A 243 18.53 -5.91 18.56
CA LYS A 243 18.70 -6.95 17.57
C LYS A 243 20.15 -7.39 17.75
N THR A 244 20.34 -8.54 18.38
CA THR A 244 21.64 -9.20 18.36
C THR A 244 21.98 -9.34 16.90
N GLN A 245 22.85 -8.48 16.39
CA GLN A 245 23.45 -8.72 15.10
C GLN A 245 24.08 -10.09 15.26
N ILE A 246 23.58 -11.05 14.52
CA ILE A 246 24.24 -12.34 14.37
C ILE A 246 25.53 -12.01 13.65
N THR A 247 26.55 -11.68 14.40
CA THR A 247 27.89 -11.50 13.88
C THR A 247 28.28 -12.87 13.35
N ASN A 248 28.45 -12.93 12.04
CA ASN A 248 28.90 -14.13 11.39
C ASN A 248 30.29 -14.44 11.95
N ARG A 249 30.40 -15.48 12.80
CA ARG A 249 31.63 -15.81 13.51
C ARG A 249 32.80 -16.13 12.57
N THR A 250 32.50 -16.47 11.31
CA THR A 250 33.55 -16.68 10.28
C THR A 250 34.33 -15.40 9.98
N VAL A 251 33.80 -14.19 10.27
CA VAL A 251 34.54 -12.92 10.13
C VAL A 251 35.68 -12.84 11.19
N PHE A 252 35.62 -13.61 12.26
CA PHE A 252 36.58 -13.61 13.35
C PHE A 252 37.53 -14.84 13.30
N GLU A 253 37.39 -15.69 12.26
CA GLU A 253 38.37 -16.75 12.02
C GLU A 253 39.75 -16.13 11.80
N LYS A 254 40.78 -16.65 12.49
CA LYS A 254 42.15 -16.14 12.53
C LYS A 254 42.31 -14.74 13.16
N ARG A 255 41.36 -14.32 14.01
CA ARG A 255 41.42 -13.08 14.79
C ARG A 255 41.17 -13.31 16.29
N LEU A 256 41.18 -14.55 16.73
CA LEU A 256 41.11 -14.89 18.14
C LEU A 256 42.48 -14.72 18.78
N PHE A 257 42.50 -14.39 20.06
CA PHE A 257 43.78 -14.22 20.81
C PHE A 257 44.67 -15.46 20.75
N SER A 258 44.05 -16.65 20.67
CA SER A 258 44.74 -17.93 20.47
C SER A 258 45.52 -18.01 19.14
N ASP A 259 45.13 -17.24 18.14
CA ASP A 259 45.75 -17.27 16.81
C ASP A 259 47.02 -16.39 16.73
N PHE A 260 47.32 -15.64 17.81
CA PHE A 260 48.48 -14.76 17.93
C PHE A 260 49.50 -15.24 18.93
N SER A 261 49.32 -16.43 19.48
CA SER A 261 50.21 -17.02 20.52
C SER A 261 51.24 -18.02 19.98
N GLU A 262 51.54 -17.97 18.68
CA GLU A 262 52.70 -18.67 18.06
C GLU A 262 53.82 -17.69 17.72
#